data_eb1130842ec373e77273d7af5b00318b
#
_entry.id   eb1130842ec373e77273d7af5b00318b
#
_cell.length_a   1.000
_cell.length_b   1.000
_cell.length_c   1.000
_cell.angle_alpha   90.00
_cell.angle_beta   90.00
_cell.angle_gamma   90.00
#
_symmetry.space_group_name_H-M   'P 1'
#
loop_
_entity.id
_entity.type
_entity.pdbx_description
1 polymer ?
#
loop_
_entity_poly.entity_id
_entity_poly.type
_entity_poly.pdbx_seq_one_letter_code
_entity_poly.pdbx_strand_id
1 'polypeptide(L)'
;MATATKPRIEPVDEAVAAESPNCLAENLSWLLAQANYGLASEINASLGPLGISNRNLHVLTTALTGEYTQKELAELIGLDKTTMVVTIDELEAAGLAERRPSDTDRRARVISVTTAGERKVREGRAVIDGIQKDLLSALPARERKLFLESLGTLVKERFGEQIHCSPARRREPRG
;
A
#
# COMPACT_ATOMS: atom_id res chain seq x y z
N MET A 1 11.01 23.25 -44.39
CA MET A 1 11.00 23.44 -42.92
C MET A 1 9.56 23.72 -42.50
N ALA A 2 8.86 22.75 -41.94
CA ALA A 2 7.49 22.91 -41.51
C ALA A 2 7.51 23.28 -40.02
N THR A 3 7.05 24.48 -39.70
CA THR A 3 6.88 24.97 -38.33
C THR A 3 5.70 24.25 -37.68
N ALA A 4 5.98 23.38 -36.69
CA ALA A 4 4.97 22.76 -35.89
C ALA A 4 4.23 23.80 -35.02
N THR A 5 2.98 24.06 -35.34
CA THR A 5 2.10 24.92 -34.54
C THR A 5 1.79 24.22 -33.22
N LYS A 6 2.22 24.82 -32.12
CA LYS A 6 1.92 24.38 -30.76
C LYS A 6 0.39 24.42 -30.51
N PRO A 7 -0.26 23.38 -30.03
CA PRO A 7 -1.69 23.39 -29.75
C PRO A 7 -2.01 24.49 -28.74
N ARG A 8 -2.97 25.36 -29.08
CA ARG A 8 -3.50 26.41 -28.23
C ARG A 8 -4.41 25.76 -27.21
N ILE A 9 -4.02 25.74 -25.94
CA ILE A 9 -4.89 25.35 -24.83
C ILE A 9 -5.92 26.47 -24.68
N GLU A 10 -7.18 26.17 -24.98
CA GLU A 10 -8.28 27.11 -24.72
C GLU A 10 -8.43 27.31 -23.21
N PRO A 11 -8.70 28.54 -22.74
CA PRO A 11 -8.94 28.76 -21.33
C PRO A 11 -10.17 27.96 -20.89
N VAL A 12 -10.02 27.22 -19.78
CA VAL A 12 -11.13 26.52 -19.11
C VAL A 12 -12.17 27.56 -18.72
N ASP A 13 -13.43 27.29 -19.04
CA ASP A 13 -14.56 28.16 -18.77
C ASP A 13 -14.54 28.62 -17.30
N GLU A 14 -14.58 29.92 -17.04
CA GLU A 14 -14.51 30.49 -15.68
C GLU A 14 -15.60 29.92 -14.75
N ALA A 15 -16.73 29.48 -15.32
CA ALA A 15 -17.81 28.81 -14.57
C ALA A 15 -17.38 27.43 -14.04
N VAL A 16 -16.54 26.68 -14.76
CA VAL A 16 -16.01 25.37 -14.33
C VAL A 16 -14.91 25.56 -13.27
N ALA A 17 -14.15 26.65 -13.33
CA ALA A 17 -13.13 26.96 -12.36
C ALA A 17 -13.71 27.43 -11.00
N ALA A 18 -14.88 28.03 -10.99
CA ALA A 18 -15.53 28.53 -9.78
C ALA A 18 -16.22 27.43 -8.92
N GLU A 19 -16.60 26.30 -9.52
CA GLU A 19 -17.19 25.16 -8.80
C GLU A 19 -16.14 24.16 -8.26
N SER A 20 -14.88 24.30 -8.65
CA SER A 20 -13.86 23.29 -8.44
C SER A 20 -13.28 23.11 -7.02
N PRO A 21 -13.13 24.11 -6.16
CA PRO A 21 -12.48 23.92 -4.86
C PRO A 21 -13.39 23.27 -3.79
N ASN A 22 -14.70 23.52 -3.82
CA ASN A 22 -15.60 23.07 -2.75
C ASN A 22 -16.16 21.66 -2.98
N CYS A 23 -16.38 21.23 -4.22
CA CYS A 23 -16.95 19.91 -4.49
C CYS A 23 -15.98 18.77 -4.20
N LEU A 24 -14.67 19.00 -4.20
CA LEU A 24 -13.66 17.98 -3.88
C LEU A 24 -13.45 17.81 -2.37
N ALA A 25 -13.64 18.85 -1.57
CA ALA A 25 -13.48 18.80 -0.11
C ALA A 25 -14.49 17.87 0.59
N GLU A 26 -15.63 17.60 -0.05
CA GLU A 26 -16.67 16.67 0.43
C GLU A 26 -16.67 15.35 -0.34
N ASN A 27 -15.81 15.21 -1.35
CA ASN A 27 -15.73 13.99 -2.14
C ASN A 27 -14.92 12.91 -1.43
N LEU A 28 -15.60 11.87 -0.92
CA LEU A 28 -14.98 10.79 -0.17
C LEU A 28 -13.83 10.11 -0.94
N SER A 29 -14.02 9.86 -2.24
CA SER A 29 -12.99 9.21 -3.07
C SER A 29 -11.72 10.04 -3.17
N TRP A 30 -11.88 11.35 -3.38
CA TRP A 30 -10.75 12.28 -3.42
C TRP A 30 -10.05 12.39 -2.06
N LEU A 31 -10.80 12.52 -0.96
CA LEU A 31 -10.25 12.59 0.39
C LEU A 31 -9.44 11.34 0.74
N LEU A 32 -9.98 10.15 0.45
CA LEU A 32 -9.28 8.89 0.67
C LEU A 32 -8.01 8.78 -0.18
N ALA A 33 -8.07 9.21 -1.46
CA ALA A 33 -6.90 9.21 -2.33
C ALA A 33 -5.80 10.15 -1.82
N GLN A 34 -6.14 11.37 -1.41
CA GLN A 34 -5.19 12.35 -0.87
C GLN A 34 -4.61 11.88 0.47
N ALA A 35 -5.44 11.36 1.36
CA ALA A 35 -4.99 10.82 2.64
C ALA A 35 -4.03 9.64 2.44
N ASN A 36 -4.35 8.72 1.54
CA ASN A 36 -3.48 7.59 1.20
C ASN A 36 -2.15 8.05 0.58
N TYR A 37 -2.19 9.00 -0.36
CA TYR A 37 -0.98 9.53 -0.99
C TYR A 37 -0.05 10.20 0.03
N GLY A 38 -0.60 11.09 0.88
CA GLY A 38 0.18 11.78 1.92
C GLY A 38 0.79 10.80 2.93
N LEU A 39 -0.04 9.89 3.47
CA LEU A 39 0.39 8.90 4.44
C LEU A 39 1.44 7.94 3.86
N ALA A 40 1.25 7.43 2.64
CA ALA A 40 2.21 6.55 1.98
C ALA A 40 3.56 7.26 1.72
N SER A 41 3.53 8.52 1.31
CA SER A 41 4.73 9.35 1.13
C SER A 41 5.51 9.51 2.43
N GLU A 42 4.84 9.85 3.52
CA GLU A 42 5.44 10.04 4.85
C GLU A 42 6.03 8.73 5.38
N ILE A 43 5.28 7.62 5.27
CA ILE A 43 5.77 6.30 5.68
C ILE A 43 7.03 5.91 4.88
N ASN A 44 7.02 6.05 3.55
CA ASN A 44 8.18 5.69 2.75
C ASN A 44 9.39 6.57 3.05
N ALA A 45 9.22 7.87 3.25
CA ALA A 45 10.29 8.78 3.65
C ALA A 45 10.88 8.38 5.01
N SER A 46 10.04 8.01 5.97
CA SER A 46 10.45 7.65 7.33
C SER A 46 11.07 6.24 7.42
N LEU A 47 10.65 5.30 6.56
CA LEU A 47 11.23 3.96 6.48
C LEU A 47 12.54 3.92 5.66
N GLY A 48 12.77 4.90 4.79
CA GLY A 48 13.97 4.98 3.95
C GLY A 48 15.29 4.81 4.72
N PRO A 49 15.53 5.51 5.83
CA PRO A 49 16.73 5.34 6.66
C PRO A 49 16.91 3.93 7.24
N LEU A 50 15.82 3.16 7.38
CA LEU A 50 15.88 1.76 7.82
C LEU A 50 16.20 0.80 6.66
N GLY A 51 16.32 1.28 5.43
CA GLY A 51 16.59 0.47 4.25
C GLY A 51 15.44 -0.49 3.89
N ILE A 52 14.19 -0.15 4.22
CA ILE A 52 13.02 -0.97 3.94
C ILE A 52 11.88 -0.11 3.38
N SER A 53 11.14 -0.63 2.41
CA SER A 53 9.92 0.01 1.91
C SER A 53 8.70 -0.39 2.74
N ASN A 54 7.62 0.40 2.66
CA ASN A 54 6.34 0.05 3.28
C ASN A 54 5.81 -1.31 2.78
N ARG A 55 5.99 -1.61 1.48
CA ARG A 55 5.61 -2.89 0.87
C ARG A 55 6.38 -4.06 1.50
N ASN A 56 7.69 -3.95 1.59
CA ASN A 56 8.55 -4.97 2.18
C ASN A 56 8.18 -5.22 3.64
N LEU A 57 7.88 -4.15 4.40
CA LEU A 57 7.45 -4.25 5.78
C LEU A 57 6.09 -4.96 5.92
N HIS A 58 5.13 -4.69 5.02
CA HIS A 58 3.84 -5.39 4.98
C HIS A 58 4.02 -6.89 4.71
N VAL A 59 4.85 -7.25 3.73
CA VAL A 59 5.13 -8.66 3.42
C VAL A 59 5.74 -9.39 4.61
N LEU A 60 6.79 -8.83 5.24
CA LEU A 60 7.40 -9.41 6.43
C LEU A 60 6.41 -9.54 7.59
N THR A 61 5.62 -8.48 7.82
CA THR A 61 4.63 -8.46 8.91
C THR A 61 3.58 -9.55 8.73
N THR A 62 3.07 -9.75 7.50
CA THR A 62 2.10 -10.79 7.19
C THR A 62 2.74 -12.17 7.28
N ALA A 63 3.96 -12.35 6.78
CA ALA A 63 4.67 -13.63 6.85
C ALA A 63 4.95 -14.08 8.31
N LEU A 64 4.98 -13.18 9.28
CA LEU A 64 5.10 -13.51 10.70
C LEU A 64 3.81 -14.06 11.33
N THR A 65 2.66 -13.96 10.65
CA THR A 65 1.38 -14.41 11.21
C THR A 65 1.08 -15.89 10.95
N GLY A 66 1.86 -16.56 10.10
CA GLY A 66 1.68 -17.97 9.77
C GLY A 66 2.63 -18.44 8.68
N GLU A 67 2.48 -19.71 8.29
CA GLU A 67 3.18 -20.27 7.13
C GLU A 67 2.41 -19.94 5.85
N TYR A 68 2.99 -19.14 4.99
CA TYR A 68 2.39 -18.75 3.72
C TYR A 68 3.35 -18.97 2.56
N THR A 69 2.82 -19.51 1.48
CA THR A 69 3.50 -19.49 0.18
C THR A 69 3.52 -18.07 -0.37
N GLN A 70 4.41 -17.80 -1.30
CA GLN A 70 4.46 -16.52 -2.00
C GLN A 70 3.13 -16.14 -2.65
N LYS A 71 2.36 -17.13 -3.15
CA LYS A 71 1.03 -16.90 -3.75
C LYS A 71 0.02 -16.44 -2.70
N GLU A 72 -0.05 -17.13 -1.56
CA GLU A 72 -0.96 -16.78 -0.47
C GLU A 72 -0.65 -15.39 0.11
N LEU A 73 0.64 -15.05 0.27
CA LEU A 73 1.03 -13.69 0.68
C LEU A 73 0.58 -12.63 -0.33
N ALA A 74 0.71 -12.91 -1.64
CA ALA A 74 0.27 -11.99 -2.67
C ALA A 74 -1.25 -11.75 -2.60
N GLU A 75 -2.03 -12.80 -2.40
CA GLU A 75 -3.49 -12.73 -2.25
C GLU A 75 -3.88 -11.97 -0.97
N LEU A 76 -3.26 -12.27 0.17
CA LEU A 76 -3.54 -11.62 1.45
C LEU A 76 -3.24 -10.12 1.46
N ILE A 77 -2.18 -9.70 0.76
CA ILE A 77 -1.71 -8.30 0.75
C ILE A 77 -2.31 -7.52 -0.43
N GLY A 78 -2.92 -8.22 -1.40
CA GLY A 78 -3.46 -7.59 -2.61
C GLY A 78 -2.37 -7.18 -3.61
N LEU A 79 -1.24 -7.89 -3.66
CA LEU A 79 -0.18 -7.68 -4.62
C LEU A 79 -0.32 -8.62 -5.83
N ASP A 80 0.02 -8.12 -7.01
CA ASP A 80 0.15 -8.96 -8.18
C ASP A 80 1.38 -9.90 -8.06
N LYS A 81 1.34 -11.01 -8.81
CA LYS A 81 2.37 -12.05 -8.75
C LYS A 81 3.78 -11.52 -9.05
N THR A 82 3.92 -10.63 -10.02
CA THR A 82 5.23 -10.11 -10.44
C THR A 82 5.82 -9.22 -9.35
N THR A 83 5.02 -8.32 -8.81
CA THR A 83 5.40 -7.45 -7.70
C THR A 83 5.80 -8.26 -6.46
N MET A 84 5.06 -9.34 -6.14
CA MET A 84 5.39 -10.19 -5.01
C MET A 84 6.72 -10.93 -5.22
N VAL A 85 7.00 -11.45 -6.44
CA VAL A 85 8.29 -12.10 -6.74
C VAL A 85 9.44 -11.14 -6.46
N VAL A 86 9.38 -9.94 -7.06
CA VAL A 86 10.42 -8.90 -6.88
C VAL A 86 10.59 -8.55 -5.39
N THR A 87 9.49 -8.39 -4.67
CA THR A 87 9.51 -8.04 -3.24
C THR A 87 10.19 -9.13 -2.40
N ILE A 88 9.89 -10.41 -2.66
CA ILE A 88 10.54 -11.51 -1.93
C ILE A 88 12.02 -11.61 -2.30
N ASP A 89 12.38 -11.43 -3.57
CA ASP A 89 13.79 -11.45 -4.01
C ASP A 89 14.61 -10.32 -3.35
N GLU A 90 14.03 -9.11 -3.23
CA GLU A 90 14.61 -7.99 -2.47
C GLU A 90 14.82 -8.36 -0.98
N LEU A 91 13.83 -8.98 -0.35
CA LEU A 91 13.89 -9.37 1.06
C LEU A 91 14.91 -10.49 1.30
N GLU A 92 15.03 -11.47 0.39
CA GLU A 92 16.06 -12.50 0.45
C GLU A 92 17.47 -11.91 0.26
N ALA A 93 17.64 -11.03 -0.73
CA ALA A 93 18.91 -10.36 -0.97
C ALA A 93 19.35 -9.51 0.24
N ALA A 94 18.40 -8.92 0.97
CA ALA A 94 18.65 -8.18 2.21
C ALA A 94 18.82 -9.10 3.46
N GLY A 95 18.64 -10.42 3.32
CA GLY A 95 18.72 -11.37 4.44
C GLY A 95 17.59 -11.23 5.46
N LEU A 96 16.45 -10.64 5.06
CA LEU A 96 15.30 -10.40 5.94
C LEU A 96 14.25 -11.51 5.89
N ALA A 97 14.22 -12.27 4.79
CA ALA A 97 13.37 -13.44 4.61
C ALA A 97 14.11 -14.51 3.82
N GLU A 98 13.56 -15.72 3.81
CA GLU A 98 14.06 -16.87 3.03
C GLU A 98 12.90 -17.74 2.55
N ARG A 99 13.09 -18.39 1.39
CA ARG A 99 12.18 -19.43 0.92
C ARG A 99 12.61 -20.77 1.48
N ARG A 100 11.80 -21.41 2.32
CA ARG A 100 12.06 -22.74 2.89
C ARG A 100 10.94 -23.73 2.53
N PRO A 101 11.20 -25.07 2.59
CA PRO A 101 10.13 -26.05 2.53
C PRO A 101 9.13 -25.82 3.68
N SER A 102 7.82 -26.02 3.42
CA SER A 102 6.82 -26.02 4.49
C SER A 102 7.03 -27.20 5.43
N ASP A 103 6.73 -27.00 6.70
CA ASP A 103 6.80 -28.07 7.70
C ASP A 103 5.65 -29.09 7.51
N THR A 104 4.55 -28.65 6.87
CA THR A 104 3.35 -29.48 6.63
C THR A 104 3.32 -30.09 5.22
N ASP A 105 3.89 -29.42 4.22
CA ASP A 105 4.01 -29.92 2.84
C ASP A 105 5.39 -29.61 2.24
N ARG A 106 6.26 -30.59 2.21
CA ARG A 106 7.63 -30.46 1.66
C ARG A 106 7.71 -30.05 0.20
N ARG A 107 6.61 -30.15 -0.56
CA ARG A 107 6.55 -29.70 -1.95
C ARG A 107 6.25 -28.20 -2.05
N ALA A 108 5.64 -27.62 -1.02
CA ALA A 108 5.37 -26.20 -0.93
C ALA A 108 6.59 -25.44 -0.43
N ARG A 109 6.82 -24.26 -0.99
CA ARG A 109 7.81 -23.29 -0.51
C ARG A 109 7.07 -22.17 0.20
N VAL A 110 7.40 -21.96 1.46
CA VAL A 110 6.86 -20.89 2.29
C VAL A 110 7.91 -19.81 2.53
N ILE A 111 7.46 -18.62 2.83
CA ILE A 111 8.30 -17.47 3.15
C ILE A 111 8.49 -17.42 4.66
N SER A 112 9.72 -17.58 5.09
CA SER A 112 10.13 -17.50 6.50
C SER A 112 10.86 -16.19 6.76
N VAL A 113 10.48 -15.49 7.81
CA VAL A 113 11.15 -14.26 8.23
C VAL A 113 12.36 -14.61 9.09
N THR A 114 13.51 -14.04 8.80
CA THR A 114 14.73 -14.25 9.59
C THR A 114 14.70 -13.42 10.88
N THR A 115 15.59 -13.72 11.83
CA THR A 115 15.79 -12.89 13.05
C THR A 115 16.10 -11.43 12.70
N ALA A 116 16.84 -11.20 11.61
CA ALA A 116 17.10 -9.85 11.10
C ALA A 116 15.82 -9.19 10.57
N GLY A 117 14.99 -9.96 9.86
CA GLY A 117 13.67 -9.52 9.40
C GLY A 117 12.75 -9.16 10.54
N GLU A 118 12.65 -9.99 11.58
CA GLU A 118 11.85 -9.70 12.78
C GLU A 118 12.27 -8.39 13.47
N ARG A 119 13.58 -8.18 13.61
CA ARG A 119 14.10 -6.92 14.14
C ARG A 119 13.66 -5.73 13.28
N LYS A 120 13.78 -5.88 11.95
CA LYS A 120 13.38 -4.85 10.98
C LYS A 120 11.88 -4.56 11.04
N VAL A 121 11.05 -5.57 11.24
CA VAL A 121 9.60 -5.39 11.46
C VAL A 121 9.32 -4.61 12.74
N ARG A 122 10.02 -4.89 13.85
CA ARG A 122 9.84 -4.13 15.09
C ARG A 122 10.24 -2.66 14.93
N GLU A 123 11.38 -2.39 14.28
CA GLU A 123 11.86 -1.04 13.97
C GLU A 123 10.85 -0.28 13.09
N GLY A 124 10.41 -0.90 12.00
CA GLY A 124 9.47 -0.28 11.07
C GLY A 124 8.09 -0.03 11.68
N ARG A 125 7.59 -0.96 12.51
CA ARG A 125 6.33 -0.75 13.25
C ARG A 125 6.41 0.45 14.19
N ALA A 126 7.50 0.60 14.95
CA ALA A 126 7.67 1.75 15.83
C ALA A 126 7.63 3.09 15.06
N VAL A 127 8.20 3.13 13.85
CA VAL A 127 8.10 4.31 12.97
C VAL A 127 6.65 4.56 12.55
N ILE A 128 5.95 3.52 12.06
CA ILE A 128 4.55 3.65 11.62
C ILE A 128 3.63 4.06 12.77
N ASP A 129 3.81 3.48 13.96
CA ASP A 129 3.03 3.84 15.15
C ASP A 129 3.23 5.32 15.52
N GLY A 130 4.46 5.84 15.38
CA GLY A 130 4.75 7.26 15.55
C GLY A 130 4.00 8.15 14.57
N ILE A 131 4.06 7.82 13.27
CA ILE A 131 3.35 8.54 12.20
C ILE A 131 1.83 8.49 12.43
N GLN A 132 1.30 7.32 12.76
CA GLN A 132 -0.14 7.17 13.03
C GLN A 132 -0.58 8.03 14.22
N LYS A 133 0.21 8.06 15.29
CA LYS A 133 -0.08 8.90 16.46
C LYS A 133 -0.07 10.39 16.11
N ASP A 134 0.90 10.82 15.33
CA ASP A 134 1.02 12.22 14.89
C ASP A 134 -0.15 12.59 13.96
N LEU A 135 -0.40 11.79 12.93
CA LEU A 135 -1.53 11.99 12.01
C LEU A 135 -2.86 12.10 12.76
N LEU A 136 -3.14 11.19 13.70
CA LEU A 136 -4.36 11.21 14.49
C LEU A 136 -4.41 12.41 15.45
N SER A 137 -3.27 13.01 15.76
CA SER A 137 -3.25 14.21 16.61
C SER A 137 -3.93 15.40 15.98
N ALA A 138 -4.05 15.45 14.64
CA ALA A 138 -4.83 16.44 13.91
C ALA A 138 -6.35 16.38 14.20
N LEU A 139 -6.85 15.25 14.73
CA LEU A 139 -8.25 15.08 15.12
C LEU A 139 -8.44 15.36 16.62
N PRO A 140 -9.63 15.89 17.03
CA PRO A 140 -10.01 15.96 18.43
C PRO A 140 -9.88 14.58 19.11
N ALA A 141 -9.38 14.56 20.35
CA ALA A 141 -9.08 13.29 21.05
C ALA A 141 -10.26 12.31 21.09
N ARG A 142 -11.49 12.82 21.25
CA ARG A 142 -12.73 12.04 21.29
C ARG A 142 -13.08 11.37 19.95
N GLU A 143 -12.56 11.90 18.82
CA GLU A 143 -12.91 11.44 17.47
C GLU A 143 -11.93 10.42 16.92
N ARG A 144 -10.70 10.35 17.45
CA ARG A 144 -9.60 9.49 16.95
C ARG A 144 -9.99 8.02 16.91
N LYS A 145 -10.55 7.52 18.01
CA LYS A 145 -10.97 6.13 18.12
C LYS A 145 -12.13 5.83 17.18
N LEU A 146 -13.14 6.70 17.16
CA LEU A 146 -14.32 6.55 16.29
C LEU A 146 -13.91 6.57 14.81
N PHE A 147 -12.98 7.45 14.42
CA PHE A 147 -12.47 7.50 13.06
C PHE A 147 -11.84 6.17 12.62
N LEU A 148 -10.96 5.61 13.45
CA LEU A 148 -10.32 4.32 13.14
C LEU A 148 -11.32 3.17 13.08
N GLU A 149 -12.28 3.11 14.01
CA GLU A 149 -13.33 2.09 14.05
C GLU A 149 -14.24 2.21 12.80
N SER A 150 -14.64 3.41 12.44
CA SER A 150 -15.48 3.66 11.25
C SER A 150 -14.75 3.30 9.96
N LEU A 151 -13.49 3.71 9.82
CA LEU A 151 -12.67 3.37 8.65
C LEU A 151 -12.44 1.86 8.57
N GLY A 152 -12.16 1.22 9.70
CA GLY A 152 -12.02 -0.25 9.77
C GLY A 152 -13.29 -0.99 9.37
N THR A 153 -14.46 -0.48 9.80
CA THR A 153 -15.77 -1.02 9.37
C THR A 153 -15.97 -0.91 7.87
N LEU A 154 -15.68 0.27 7.28
CA LEU A 154 -15.78 0.45 5.82
C LEU A 154 -14.85 -0.52 5.06
N VAL A 155 -13.62 -0.68 5.52
CA VAL A 155 -12.66 -1.60 4.90
C VAL A 155 -13.18 -3.04 4.99
N LYS A 156 -13.61 -3.48 6.16
CA LYS A 156 -14.04 -4.86 6.39
C LYS A 156 -15.37 -5.19 5.70
N GLU A 157 -16.38 -4.35 5.90
CA GLU A 157 -17.76 -4.68 5.48
C GLU A 157 -18.03 -4.32 4.00
N ARG A 158 -17.33 -3.30 3.47
CA ARG A 158 -17.60 -2.80 2.11
C ARG A 158 -16.55 -3.20 1.09
N PHE A 159 -15.29 -3.32 1.50
CA PHE A 159 -14.16 -3.58 0.61
C PHE A 159 -13.50 -4.95 0.84
N GLY A 160 -13.85 -5.67 1.92
CA GLY A 160 -13.19 -6.92 2.29
C GLY A 160 -13.15 -7.98 1.20
N GLU A 161 -14.21 -8.12 0.40
CA GLU A 161 -14.23 -9.02 -0.76
C GLU A 161 -13.50 -8.46 -1.99
N GLN A 162 -13.32 -7.13 -2.09
CA GLN A 162 -12.71 -6.47 -3.25
C GLN A 162 -11.20 -6.35 -3.12
N ILE A 163 -10.66 -6.51 -1.91
CA ILE A 163 -9.21 -6.49 -1.65
C ILE A 163 -8.53 -7.72 -2.29
N HIS A 164 -9.29 -8.78 -2.58
CA HIS A 164 -8.85 -9.88 -3.45
C HIS A 164 -8.96 -9.49 -4.93
N CYS A 165 -8.29 -8.41 -5.32
CA CYS A 165 -8.31 -7.92 -6.70
C CYS A 165 -7.76 -8.97 -7.65
N SER A 166 -8.64 -9.51 -8.50
CA SER A 166 -8.23 -10.08 -9.78
C SER A 166 -7.40 -9.04 -10.54
N PRO A 167 -6.22 -9.40 -11.08
CA PRO A 167 -5.41 -8.46 -11.83
C PRO A 167 -6.24 -7.85 -12.95
N ALA A 168 -6.16 -6.53 -13.11
CA ALA A 168 -6.85 -5.82 -14.18
C ALA A 168 -6.57 -6.54 -15.50
N ARG A 169 -7.64 -6.96 -16.22
CA ARG A 169 -7.51 -7.61 -17.52
C ARG A 169 -6.69 -6.69 -18.43
N ARG A 170 -5.51 -7.15 -18.85
CA ARG A 170 -4.74 -6.51 -19.92
C ARG A 170 -5.69 -6.28 -21.09
N ARG A 171 -5.87 -5.02 -21.50
CA ARG A 171 -6.52 -4.73 -22.77
C ARG A 171 -5.74 -5.43 -23.86
N GLU A 172 -6.37 -6.35 -24.57
CA GLU A 172 -5.79 -6.89 -25.80
C GLU A 172 -5.59 -5.74 -26.78
N PRO A 173 -4.41 -5.68 -27.45
CA PRO A 173 -4.20 -4.71 -28.51
C PRO A 173 -5.26 -4.96 -29.59
N ARG A 174 -6.01 -3.92 -29.94
CA ARG A 174 -6.90 -3.96 -31.12
C ARG A 174 -6.01 -4.14 -32.33
N GLY A 175 -6.17 -5.31 -33.00
CA GLY A 175 -5.61 -5.57 -34.32
C GLY A 175 -6.21 -4.63 -35.38
#